data_50a08e5aa42e7ab94a546b2002d17873
#
_entry.id   50a08e5aa42e7ab94a546b2002d17873
#
_cell.length_a   1.000
_cell.length_b   1.000
_cell.length_c   1.000
_cell.angle_alpha   90.00
_cell.angle_beta   90.00
_cell.angle_gamma   90.00
#
_symmetry.space_group_name_H-M   'P 1'
#
loop_
_entity.id
_entity.type
_entity.pdbx_description
1 polymer ?
#
loop_
_entity_poly.entity_id
_entity_poly.type
_entity_poly.pdbx_seq_one_letter_code
_entity_poly.pdbx_strand_id
1 'polypeptide(L)'
;MADKILETSSKCEARRAFLTFCSPKTRLLHDPVSDPYEVSGHPNPAGLGEASFFSQKGSWGQSSVLFPLLKTYRTADECGRAPYGGAEYGIPLTPEADAVCKKIALLHKGQGAVICSSGLAAIATTIDAFSPKAVLIPDNVYGPMIRFLNRRRIRQLRYPAGASADEFHAVLVRARSEYSERKDLLVYIEAPGSGTFEIPDIDGIIASAKEAELRIVMDNTWASHIRFQPLERGIDIVVQATTKYEGGYGDTPSGVVVAKHSQDLQIIADELRATGNGAVAPTTCARLYHRIDSTEERLDQHADTAGRLIEWFLKQPFVTDVLSPTLETSPYYERFQRYFGKGNSLFSVVFHPGLTAKNMEAFVDELNLFWVAESWGGHLSLVLPVHAKREVATLPKGYILRFHAGLEDYQDLLRDLNEAAECLQAIDYQRLS
;
A
#
# COMPACT_ATOMS: atom_id res chain seq x y z
N MET A 1 -23.01 23.65 11.28
CA MET A 1 -22.12 22.90 12.18
C MET A 1 -22.91 22.00 13.14
N ALA A 2 -24.01 22.46 13.73
CA ALA A 2 -24.88 21.67 14.59
C ALA A 2 -25.57 20.51 13.84
N ASP A 3 -26.03 20.75 12.60
CA ASP A 3 -26.71 19.73 11.80
C ASP A 3 -25.77 18.57 11.41
N LYS A 4 -24.49 18.85 11.10
CA LYS A 4 -23.48 17.81 10.84
C LYS A 4 -23.12 16.98 12.06
N ILE A 5 -23.24 17.55 13.28
CA ILE A 5 -22.97 16.81 14.52
C ILE A 5 -24.18 15.90 14.85
N LEU A 6 -25.39 16.33 14.52
CA LEU A 6 -26.60 15.52 14.69
C LEU A 6 -26.66 14.36 13.67
N GLU A 7 -26.27 14.57 12.43
CA GLU A 7 -26.14 13.51 11.40
C GLU A 7 -25.07 12.47 11.77
N THR A 8 -23.92 12.90 12.29
CA THR A 8 -22.87 11.98 12.76
C THR A 8 -23.33 11.15 13.98
N SER A 9 -24.13 11.73 14.87
CA SER A 9 -24.67 11.01 16.03
C SER A 9 -25.66 9.92 15.59
N SER A 10 -26.57 10.22 14.66
CA SER A 10 -27.56 9.24 14.16
C SER A 10 -26.89 8.09 13.38
N LYS A 11 -25.85 8.39 12.60
CA LYS A 11 -25.08 7.36 11.89
C LYS A 11 -24.29 6.45 12.85
N CYS A 12 -23.72 7.00 13.93
CA CYS A 12 -23.08 6.20 14.98
C CYS A 12 -24.06 5.26 15.69
N GLU A 13 -25.28 5.71 15.94
CA GLU A 13 -26.32 4.87 16.58
C GLU A 13 -26.80 3.77 15.64
N ALA A 14 -27.06 4.06 14.37
CA ALA A 14 -27.41 3.09 13.35
C ALA A 14 -26.33 2.00 13.20
N ARG A 15 -25.07 2.41 13.14
CA ARG A 15 -23.94 1.51 13.07
C ARG A 15 -23.83 0.59 14.30
N ARG A 16 -24.00 1.13 15.51
CA ARG A 16 -24.00 0.32 16.74
C ARG A 16 -25.14 -0.70 16.72
N ALA A 17 -26.33 -0.31 16.27
CA ALA A 17 -27.46 -1.23 16.12
C ALA A 17 -27.14 -2.34 15.12
N PHE A 18 -26.57 -2.01 13.96
CA PHE A 18 -26.14 -2.99 12.95
C PHE A 18 -25.16 -4.02 13.52
N LEU A 19 -24.14 -3.56 14.27
CA LEU A 19 -23.13 -4.43 14.88
C LEU A 19 -23.70 -5.47 15.84
N THR A 20 -24.88 -5.24 16.46
CA THR A 20 -25.50 -6.24 17.33
C THR A 20 -25.91 -7.51 16.60
N PHE A 21 -26.15 -7.44 15.29
CA PHE A 21 -26.52 -8.57 14.44
C PHE A 21 -25.31 -9.25 13.76
N CYS A 22 -24.13 -8.66 13.87
CA CYS A 22 -22.91 -9.20 13.28
C CYS A 22 -22.33 -10.36 14.10
N SER A 23 -21.49 -11.17 13.45
CA SER A 23 -20.72 -12.23 14.10
C SER A 23 -19.83 -11.70 15.22
N PRO A 24 -19.49 -12.52 16.24
CA PRO A 24 -18.56 -12.09 17.30
C PRO A 24 -17.22 -11.57 16.74
N LYS A 25 -16.73 -12.15 15.63
CA LYS A 25 -15.50 -11.73 14.97
C LYS A 25 -15.59 -10.31 14.42
N THR A 26 -16.65 -10.01 13.65
CA THR A 26 -16.87 -8.67 13.11
C THR A 26 -17.10 -7.66 14.21
N ARG A 27 -17.91 -7.99 15.23
CA ARG A 27 -18.13 -7.11 16.40
C ARG A 27 -16.84 -6.74 17.10
N LEU A 28 -15.95 -7.73 17.33
CA LEU A 28 -14.65 -7.49 17.99
C LEU A 28 -13.78 -6.51 17.20
N LEU A 29 -13.77 -6.61 15.87
CA LEU A 29 -12.99 -5.72 15.02
C LEU A 29 -13.49 -4.27 14.99
N HIS A 30 -14.80 -4.08 15.20
CA HIS A 30 -15.46 -2.77 15.19
C HIS A 30 -15.78 -2.22 16.59
N ASP A 31 -15.40 -2.95 17.65
CA ASP A 31 -15.61 -2.50 19.03
C ASP A 31 -14.72 -1.28 19.32
N PRO A 32 -15.29 -0.16 19.87
CA PRO A 32 -14.54 0.99 20.30
C PRO A 32 -13.37 0.68 21.24
N VAL A 33 -13.48 -0.37 22.04
CA VAL A 33 -12.41 -0.83 22.94
C VAL A 33 -11.25 -1.47 22.18
N SER A 34 -11.51 -2.03 21.01
CA SER A 34 -10.48 -2.58 20.10
C SER A 34 -10.03 -1.59 19.02
N ASP A 35 -10.76 -0.46 18.85
CA ASP A 35 -10.39 0.59 17.91
C ASP A 35 -9.39 1.56 18.56
N PRO A 36 -8.13 1.57 18.13
CA PRO A 36 -7.11 2.47 18.69
C PRO A 36 -7.42 3.97 18.47
N TYR A 37 -8.39 4.30 17.61
CA TYR A 37 -8.78 5.69 17.32
C TYR A 37 -9.91 6.22 18.20
N GLU A 38 -10.71 5.37 18.84
CA GLU A 38 -11.75 5.81 19.80
C GLU A 38 -11.23 5.93 21.23
N VAL A 39 -10.06 5.39 21.55
CA VAL A 39 -9.41 5.52 22.87
C VAL A 39 -8.57 6.79 22.93
N SER A 40 -9.18 7.94 22.61
CA SER A 40 -8.57 9.23 22.92
C SER A 40 -8.59 9.46 24.43
N GLY A 41 -7.47 9.22 25.10
CA GLY A 41 -7.27 9.59 26.49
C GLY A 41 -6.80 8.53 27.47
N HIS A 42 -6.72 7.27 27.06
CA HIS A 42 -6.08 6.25 27.89
C HIS A 42 -4.78 5.76 27.25
N PRO A 43 -3.67 5.70 28.01
CA PRO A 43 -2.47 5.07 27.52
C PRO A 43 -2.83 3.62 27.17
N ASN A 44 -2.60 3.24 25.91
CA ASN A 44 -2.81 1.89 25.44
C ASN A 44 -2.05 0.91 26.36
N PRO A 45 -2.75 0.02 27.10
CA PRO A 45 -2.08 -0.96 27.94
C PRO A 45 -1.12 -1.87 27.15
N ALA A 46 -1.35 -2.01 25.81
CA ALA A 46 -0.45 -2.71 24.91
C ALA A 46 0.92 -2.00 24.77
N GLY A 47 0.98 -0.68 24.88
CA GLY A 47 2.26 0.06 24.90
C GLY A 47 3.13 -0.31 26.10
N LEU A 48 2.52 -0.57 27.26
CA LEU A 48 3.23 -1.09 28.43
C LEU A 48 3.61 -2.56 28.27
N GLY A 49 2.76 -3.36 27.62
CA GLY A 49 3.03 -4.76 27.30
C GLY A 49 4.16 -4.93 26.30
N GLU A 50 4.24 -4.07 25.30
CA GLU A 50 5.33 -4.08 24.30
C GLU A 50 6.65 -3.61 24.92
N ALA A 51 6.64 -2.57 25.73
CA ALA A 51 7.82 -2.14 26.49
C ALA A 51 8.32 -3.25 27.43
N SER A 52 7.41 -3.97 28.10
CA SER A 52 7.77 -5.12 28.95
C SER A 52 8.28 -6.31 28.14
N PHE A 53 7.79 -6.52 26.92
CA PHE A 53 8.26 -7.57 26.03
C PHE A 53 9.72 -7.37 25.63
N PHE A 54 10.09 -6.15 25.25
CA PHE A 54 11.48 -5.83 24.93
C PHE A 54 12.40 -5.90 26.17
N SER A 55 11.91 -5.52 27.34
CA SER A 55 12.66 -5.63 28.59
C SER A 55 12.92 -7.10 29.02
N GLN A 56 12.03 -8.02 28.64
CA GLN A 56 12.18 -9.45 28.99
C GLN A 56 13.14 -10.22 28.08
N LYS A 57 13.41 -9.72 26.88
CA LYS A 57 14.30 -10.41 25.90
C LYS A 57 15.74 -9.89 25.85
N GLY A 58 16.19 -9.13 26.84
CA GLY A 58 17.60 -8.75 26.98
C GLY A 58 17.94 -7.39 26.42
N SER A 59 19.17 -7.17 26.13
CA SER A 59 19.89 -5.91 26.09
C SER A 59 19.43 -4.84 25.09
N TRP A 60 18.48 -5.07 24.21
CA TRP A 60 18.11 -4.05 23.24
C TRP A 60 16.77 -3.37 23.47
N GLY A 61 15.92 -3.93 24.30
CA GLY A 61 14.61 -3.33 24.53
C GLY A 61 14.60 -2.05 25.37
N GLN A 62 15.43 -1.99 26.42
CA GLN A 62 15.41 -0.83 27.32
C GLN A 62 16.08 0.42 26.73
N SER A 63 17.11 0.27 25.93
CA SER A 63 17.84 1.41 25.38
C SER A 63 17.03 2.16 24.31
N SER A 64 16.27 1.46 23.49
CA SER A 64 15.53 2.07 22.39
C SER A 64 14.21 2.71 22.82
N VAL A 65 13.55 2.19 23.85
CA VAL A 65 12.32 2.80 24.38
C VAL A 65 12.63 4.02 25.25
N LEU A 66 13.69 3.97 26.07
CA LEU A 66 14.06 5.07 26.97
C LEU A 66 14.97 6.10 26.31
N PHE A 67 15.86 5.66 25.42
CA PHE A 67 16.87 6.52 24.79
C PHE A 67 17.00 6.24 23.28
N PRO A 68 15.93 6.39 22.49
CA PRO A 68 15.95 6.01 21.07
C PRO A 68 16.93 6.84 20.23
N LEU A 69 17.36 8.00 20.73
CA LEU A 69 18.26 8.92 20.04
C LEU A 69 19.70 8.90 20.60
N LEU A 70 19.96 8.10 21.63
CA LEU A 70 21.24 8.14 22.31
C LEU A 70 22.00 6.83 22.12
N LYS A 71 23.14 6.91 21.43
CA LYS A 71 24.16 5.87 21.44
C LYS A 71 25.35 6.37 22.25
N THR A 72 25.80 5.56 23.19
CA THR A 72 26.96 5.87 24.03
C THR A 72 28.12 4.95 23.68
N TYR A 73 29.32 5.50 23.71
CA TYR A 73 30.58 4.79 23.50
C TYR A 73 31.41 4.88 24.80
N ARG A 74 32.19 3.83 25.07
CA ARG A 74 33.07 3.82 26.25
C ARG A 74 34.32 4.65 26.01
N THR A 75 34.76 4.78 24.78
CA THR A 75 35.96 5.52 24.42
C THR A 75 35.74 6.35 23.15
N ALA A 76 36.56 7.41 22.98
CA ALA A 76 36.53 8.21 21.76
C ALA A 76 36.93 7.41 20.52
N ASP A 77 37.80 6.40 20.69
CA ASP A 77 38.25 5.51 19.64
C ASP A 77 37.10 4.60 19.16
N GLU A 78 36.29 4.04 20.08
CA GLU A 78 35.07 3.30 19.73
C GLU A 78 34.06 4.18 18.98
N CYS A 79 33.91 5.44 19.39
CA CYS A 79 33.05 6.40 18.69
C CYS A 79 33.56 6.66 17.27
N GLY A 80 34.86 6.85 17.07
CA GLY A 80 35.46 7.11 15.76
C GLY A 80 35.48 5.89 14.83
N ARG A 81 35.37 4.67 15.38
CA ARG A 81 35.36 3.41 14.63
C ARG A 81 33.97 2.84 14.42
N ALA A 82 32.94 3.48 14.93
CA ALA A 82 31.57 2.99 14.77
C ALA A 82 31.27 2.81 13.29
N PRO A 83 30.84 1.59 12.85
CA PRO A 83 30.57 1.34 11.45
C PRO A 83 29.43 2.23 10.97
N TYR A 84 29.65 2.92 9.90
CA TYR A 84 28.63 3.71 9.22
C TYR A 84 27.47 2.77 8.86
N GLY A 85 26.31 2.91 9.52
CA GLY A 85 25.15 2.07 9.29
C GLY A 85 24.71 1.18 10.46
N GLY A 86 25.37 1.27 11.62
CA GLY A 86 24.84 0.69 12.85
C GLY A 86 23.78 1.57 13.51
N ALA A 87 23.13 1.09 14.56
CA ALA A 87 22.22 1.88 15.41
C ALA A 87 23.01 2.98 16.14
N GLU A 88 23.35 4.06 15.44
CA GLU A 88 24.26 5.09 15.91
C GLU A 88 23.55 6.19 16.69
N TYR A 89 22.61 6.81 16.02
CA TYR A 89 21.78 7.89 16.55
C TYR A 89 20.34 7.58 16.16
N GLY A 90 19.42 7.58 17.10
CA GLY A 90 18.08 7.01 16.94
C GLY A 90 17.23 7.60 15.80
N ILE A 91 17.64 8.73 15.20
CA ILE A 91 16.95 9.28 14.00
C ILE A 91 17.26 8.44 12.77
N PRO A 92 18.52 8.12 12.42
CA PRO A 92 18.80 7.30 11.23
C PRO A 92 18.41 5.85 11.41
N LEU A 93 18.66 5.25 12.57
CA LEU A 93 18.42 3.83 12.81
C LEU A 93 18.39 3.50 14.30
N THR A 94 17.29 2.88 14.75
CA THR A 94 17.20 2.26 16.08
C THR A 94 17.45 0.75 16.00
N PRO A 95 17.72 0.03 17.10
CA PRO A 95 17.82 -1.42 17.10
C PRO A 95 16.57 -2.12 16.57
N GLU A 96 15.37 -1.60 16.86
CA GLU A 96 14.11 -2.13 16.35
C GLU A 96 13.98 -1.92 14.83
N ALA A 97 14.38 -0.74 14.34
CA ALA A 97 14.41 -0.44 12.92
C ALA A 97 15.40 -1.34 12.19
N ASP A 98 16.60 -1.58 12.73
CA ASP A 98 17.60 -2.50 12.18
C ASP A 98 17.05 -3.94 12.11
N ALA A 99 16.37 -4.40 13.17
CA ALA A 99 15.75 -5.73 13.19
C ALA A 99 14.67 -5.88 12.10
N VAL A 100 13.81 -4.87 11.92
CA VAL A 100 12.81 -4.83 10.84
C VAL A 100 13.49 -4.84 9.47
N CYS A 101 14.50 -4.00 9.26
CA CYS A 101 15.23 -3.93 8.00
C CYS A 101 15.87 -5.29 7.64
N LYS A 102 16.51 -5.95 8.60
CA LYS A 102 17.09 -7.30 8.39
C LYS A 102 16.03 -8.34 8.05
N LYS A 103 14.89 -8.34 8.76
CA LYS A 103 13.79 -9.25 8.51
C LYS A 103 13.20 -9.04 7.11
N ILE A 104 12.91 -7.80 6.73
CA ILE A 104 12.36 -7.45 5.42
C ILE A 104 13.34 -7.75 4.29
N ALA A 105 14.63 -7.45 4.47
CA ALA A 105 15.66 -7.79 3.49
C ALA A 105 15.70 -9.30 3.20
N LEU A 106 15.60 -10.11 4.26
CA LEU A 106 15.54 -11.58 4.13
C LEU A 106 14.30 -12.03 3.37
N LEU A 107 13.12 -11.50 3.71
CA LEU A 107 11.84 -11.85 3.09
C LEU A 107 11.77 -11.46 1.62
N HIS A 108 12.38 -10.35 1.22
CA HIS A 108 12.49 -9.90 -0.17
C HIS A 108 13.71 -10.45 -0.91
N LYS A 109 14.57 -11.24 -0.22
CA LYS A 109 15.82 -11.81 -0.78
C LYS A 109 16.77 -10.71 -1.30
N GLY A 110 16.78 -9.56 -0.61
CA GLY A 110 17.66 -8.43 -0.91
C GLY A 110 18.97 -8.46 -0.13
N GLN A 111 19.94 -7.64 -0.55
CA GLN A 111 21.20 -7.48 0.17
C GLN A 111 21.03 -6.67 1.46
N GLY A 112 19.98 -5.87 1.54
CA GLY A 112 19.61 -5.11 2.71
C GLY A 112 18.38 -4.26 2.46
N ALA A 113 17.89 -3.64 3.53
CA ALA A 113 16.75 -2.74 3.50
C ALA A 113 16.99 -1.50 4.36
N VAL A 114 16.27 -0.44 4.04
CA VAL A 114 16.11 0.73 4.92
C VAL A 114 14.63 0.96 5.19
N ILE A 115 14.31 1.45 6.39
CA ILE A 115 12.94 1.81 6.77
C ILE A 115 12.74 3.31 6.65
N CYS A 116 11.57 3.72 6.17
CA CYS A 116 11.15 5.09 5.97
C CYS A 116 9.86 5.38 6.75
N SER A 117 9.61 6.65 7.04
CA SER A 117 8.43 7.10 7.80
C SER A 117 7.08 6.84 7.09
N SER A 118 7.09 6.53 5.80
CA SER A 118 5.90 6.16 5.01
C SER A 118 6.30 5.53 3.67
N GLY A 119 5.34 4.91 2.97
CA GLY A 119 5.55 4.45 1.60
C GLY A 119 5.96 5.58 0.65
N LEU A 120 5.34 6.76 0.77
CA LEU A 120 5.75 7.93 -0.03
C LEU A 120 7.17 8.39 0.30
N ALA A 121 7.59 8.32 1.57
CA ALA A 121 8.97 8.62 1.96
C ALA A 121 9.96 7.60 1.35
N ALA A 122 9.58 6.32 1.25
CA ALA A 122 10.39 5.30 0.58
C ALA A 122 10.56 5.60 -0.92
N ILE A 123 9.47 5.96 -1.61
CA ILE A 123 9.50 6.38 -3.02
C ILE A 123 10.38 7.62 -3.18
N ALA A 124 10.16 8.66 -2.36
CA ALA A 124 10.88 9.92 -2.43
C ALA A 124 12.39 9.72 -2.20
N THR A 125 12.75 9.01 -1.13
CA THR A 125 14.17 8.71 -0.83
C THR A 125 14.84 7.95 -1.98
N THR A 126 14.15 6.96 -2.57
CA THR A 126 14.71 6.21 -3.70
C THR A 126 14.94 7.09 -4.92
N ILE A 127 13.97 7.93 -5.27
CA ILE A 127 14.09 8.81 -6.45
C ILE A 127 15.13 9.91 -6.22
N ASP A 128 15.12 10.57 -5.05
CA ASP A 128 16.09 11.62 -4.70
C ASP A 128 17.53 11.07 -4.66
N ALA A 129 17.73 9.84 -4.15
CA ALA A 129 19.03 9.17 -4.10
C ALA A 129 19.70 9.02 -5.46
N PHE A 130 18.92 8.78 -6.52
CA PHE A 130 19.45 8.66 -7.89
C PHE A 130 19.27 9.92 -8.73
N SER A 131 18.49 10.89 -8.26
CA SER A 131 18.28 12.21 -8.89
C SER A 131 18.08 12.16 -10.42
N PRO A 132 17.17 11.32 -10.96
CA PRO A 132 16.94 11.24 -12.39
C PRO A 132 16.30 12.53 -12.91
N LYS A 133 16.56 12.89 -14.18
CA LYS A 133 15.87 13.99 -14.86
C LYS A 133 14.46 13.60 -15.29
N ALA A 134 14.27 12.32 -15.62
CA ALA A 134 12.95 11.76 -15.98
C ALA A 134 12.77 10.34 -15.43
N VAL A 135 11.50 9.99 -15.15
CA VAL A 135 11.10 8.66 -14.70
C VAL A 135 10.04 8.11 -15.65
N LEU A 136 10.28 6.89 -16.15
CA LEU A 136 9.25 6.14 -16.88
C LEU A 136 8.29 5.52 -15.86
N ILE A 137 7.02 5.89 -15.90
CA ILE A 137 5.99 5.48 -14.94
C ILE A 137 4.76 4.90 -15.64
N PRO A 138 4.04 3.93 -15.04
CA PRO A 138 2.75 3.51 -15.57
C PRO A 138 1.69 4.60 -15.40
N ASP A 139 0.71 4.63 -16.29
CA ASP A 139 -0.34 5.67 -16.29
C ASP A 139 -1.31 5.57 -15.10
N ASN A 140 -1.27 4.45 -14.37
CA ASN A 140 -2.03 4.18 -13.14
C ASN A 140 -1.19 4.22 -11.86
N VAL A 141 -0.04 4.88 -11.88
CA VAL A 141 0.85 4.98 -10.72
C VAL A 141 0.19 5.73 -9.55
N TYR A 142 0.60 5.39 -8.35
CA TYR A 142 0.17 6.03 -7.10
C TYR A 142 0.19 7.57 -7.16
N GLY A 143 -0.98 8.20 -6.99
CA GLY A 143 -1.18 9.63 -7.21
C GLY A 143 -0.24 10.56 -6.42
N PRO A 144 0.08 10.30 -5.14
CA PRO A 144 1.06 11.09 -4.40
C PRO A 144 2.47 11.08 -5.01
N MET A 145 2.89 10.01 -5.68
CA MET A 145 4.17 9.99 -6.43
C MET A 145 4.17 11.04 -7.54
N ILE A 146 3.06 11.19 -8.28
CA ILE A 146 2.94 12.21 -9.33
C ILE A 146 3.13 13.62 -8.74
N ARG A 147 2.50 13.90 -7.58
CA ARG A 147 2.67 15.19 -6.87
C ARG A 147 4.12 15.41 -6.44
N PHE A 148 4.79 14.37 -5.97
CA PHE A 148 6.19 14.41 -5.59
C PHE A 148 7.10 14.72 -6.79
N LEU A 149 6.95 13.99 -7.91
CA LEU A 149 7.72 14.22 -9.13
C LEU A 149 7.54 15.65 -9.67
N ASN A 150 6.30 16.16 -9.67
CA ASN A 150 5.99 17.53 -10.06
C ASN A 150 6.71 18.55 -9.15
N ARG A 151 6.71 18.32 -7.83
CA ARG A 151 7.39 19.19 -6.85
C ARG A 151 8.90 19.20 -7.07
N ARG A 152 9.51 18.07 -7.42
CA ARG A 152 10.92 17.91 -7.76
C ARG A 152 11.27 18.38 -9.17
N ARG A 153 10.26 18.71 -10.01
CA ARG A 153 10.43 19.04 -11.44
C ARG A 153 11.07 17.91 -12.24
N ILE A 154 10.84 16.67 -11.82
CA ILE A 154 11.26 15.47 -12.54
C ILE A 154 10.23 15.16 -13.62
N ARG A 155 10.66 14.99 -14.86
CA ARG A 155 9.78 14.72 -15.98
C ARG A 155 9.20 13.31 -15.87
N GLN A 156 7.90 13.19 -16.11
CA GLN A 156 7.19 11.93 -16.16
C GLN A 156 7.05 11.49 -17.61
N LEU A 157 7.53 10.29 -17.92
CA LEU A 157 7.37 9.65 -19.22
C LEU A 157 6.42 8.45 -19.03
N ARG A 158 5.16 8.67 -19.39
CA ARG A 158 4.11 7.69 -19.08
C ARG A 158 4.03 6.61 -20.14
N TYR A 159 3.91 5.38 -19.70
CA TYR A 159 3.55 4.23 -20.51
C TYR A 159 2.15 3.70 -20.09
N PRO A 160 1.43 2.99 -20.99
CA PRO A 160 0.11 2.45 -20.67
C PRO A 160 0.13 1.57 -19.41
N ALA A 161 -0.88 1.68 -18.57
CA ALA A 161 -0.97 0.96 -17.30
C ALA A 161 -0.82 -0.57 -17.47
N GLY A 162 -1.45 -1.14 -18.50
CA GLY A 162 -1.32 -2.55 -18.88
C GLY A 162 -0.36 -2.79 -20.04
N ALA A 163 0.68 -1.98 -20.22
CA ALA A 163 1.58 -2.00 -21.36
C ALA A 163 2.10 -3.39 -21.72
N SER A 164 2.11 -3.69 -23.01
CA SER A 164 2.93 -4.76 -23.58
C SER A 164 4.41 -4.39 -23.58
N ALA A 165 5.28 -5.35 -23.84
CA ALA A 165 6.72 -5.10 -24.02
C ALA A 165 6.98 -4.04 -25.11
N ASP A 166 6.29 -4.14 -26.25
CA ASP A 166 6.47 -3.25 -27.40
C ASP A 166 6.00 -1.81 -27.09
N GLU A 167 4.84 -1.67 -26.41
CA GLU A 167 4.35 -0.35 -25.98
C GLU A 167 5.31 0.33 -25.01
N PHE A 168 5.85 -0.40 -24.04
CA PHE A 168 6.88 0.13 -23.13
C PHE A 168 8.17 0.47 -23.91
N HIS A 169 8.65 -0.42 -24.77
CA HIS A 169 9.84 -0.21 -25.57
C HIS A 169 9.74 1.06 -26.42
N ALA A 170 8.58 1.32 -27.05
CA ALA A 170 8.37 2.54 -27.82
C ALA A 170 8.52 3.83 -26.96
N VAL A 171 8.06 3.80 -25.71
CA VAL A 171 8.27 4.92 -24.76
C VAL A 171 9.73 5.03 -24.37
N LEU A 172 10.40 3.91 -24.12
CA LEU A 172 11.83 3.86 -23.76
C LEU A 172 12.71 4.42 -24.87
N VAL A 173 12.48 4.05 -26.12
CA VAL A 173 13.24 4.57 -27.28
C VAL A 173 13.12 6.09 -27.38
N ARG A 174 11.91 6.65 -27.22
CA ARG A 174 11.71 8.10 -27.18
C ARG A 174 12.44 8.74 -25.98
N ALA A 175 12.36 8.12 -24.80
CA ALA A 175 13.08 8.60 -23.63
C ALA A 175 14.59 8.64 -23.86
N ARG A 176 15.17 7.61 -24.47
CA ARG A 176 16.60 7.52 -24.78
C ARG A 176 17.05 8.53 -25.84
N SER A 177 16.18 8.95 -26.74
CA SER A 177 16.50 10.03 -27.69
C SER A 177 16.58 11.42 -27.05
N GLU A 178 15.84 11.64 -25.94
CA GLU A 178 15.86 12.89 -25.18
C GLU A 178 16.95 12.90 -24.09
N TYR A 179 17.26 11.74 -23.50
CA TYR A 179 18.18 11.57 -22.37
C TYR A 179 19.27 10.56 -22.71
N SER A 180 20.44 11.05 -23.10
CA SER A 180 21.58 10.19 -23.49
C SER A 180 22.26 9.51 -22.31
N GLU A 181 22.32 10.19 -21.16
CA GLU A 181 22.94 9.67 -19.94
C GLU A 181 22.01 8.67 -19.23
N ARG A 182 22.52 7.48 -18.91
CA ARG A 182 21.73 6.43 -18.21
C ARG A 182 21.21 6.90 -16.85
N LYS A 183 22.01 7.63 -16.09
CA LYS A 183 21.65 8.16 -14.78
C LYS A 183 20.49 9.16 -14.81
N ASP A 184 20.19 9.76 -15.97
CA ASP A 184 19.12 10.72 -16.14
C ASP A 184 17.72 10.06 -16.22
N LEU A 185 17.70 8.73 -16.44
CA LEU A 185 16.47 7.95 -16.56
C LEU A 185 16.35 6.90 -15.45
N LEU A 186 15.13 6.70 -14.97
CA LEU A 186 14.78 5.64 -14.05
C LEU A 186 13.48 4.98 -14.53
N VAL A 187 13.41 3.65 -14.49
CA VAL A 187 12.19 2.89 -14.76
C VAL A 187 11.48 2.59 -13.45
N TYR A 188 10.20 2.94 -13.37
CA TYR A 188 9.37 2.67 -12.22
C TYR A 188 8.18 1.81 -12.62
N ILE A 189 7.98 0.70 -11.91
CA ILE A 189 6.88 -0.23 -12.10
C ILE A 189 6.00 -0.20 -10.87
N GLU A 190 4.69 -0.14 -11.07
CA GLU A 190 3.68 -0.42 -10.04
C GLU A 190 2.68 -1.41 -10.64
N ALA A 191 2.58 -2.59 -10.06
CA ALA A 191 1.73 -3.66 -10.59
C ALA A 191 1.26 -4.62 -9.48
N PRO A 192 -0.06 -4.91 -9.45
CA PRO A 192 -1.15 -4.23 -10.15
C PRO A 192 -1.23 -2.76 -9.78
N GLY A 193 -1.60 -1.90 -10.72
CA GLY A 193 -1.56 -0.45 -10.54
C GLY A 193 -2.70 0.11 -9.70
N SER A 194 -2.50 1.32 -9.18
CA SER A 194 -3.43 1.98 -8.26
C SER A 194 -4.82 2.18 -8.84
N GLY A 195 -5.82 1.71 -8.14
CA GLY A 195 -7.24 2.00 -8.35
C GLY A 195 -7.93 1.18 -9.42
N THR A 196 -7.26 0.72 -10.44
CA THR A 196 -7.85 -0.01 -11.58
C THR A 196 -7.17 -1.35 -11.89
N PHE A 197 -6.05 -1.64 -11.25
CA PHE A 197 -5.38 -2.94 -11.15
C PHE A 197 -4.89 -3.56 -12.47
N GLU A 198 -4.60 -2.74 -13.48
CA GLU A 198 -3.95 -3.22 -14.70
C GLU A 198 -2.54 -3.74 -14.39
N ILE A 199 -2.11 -4.75 -15.15
CA ILE A 199 -0.81 -5.39 -15.00
C ILE A 199 -0.04 -5.27 -16.32
N PRO A 200 1.08 -4.52 -16.37
CA PRO A 200 1.94 -4.47 -17.54
C PRO A 200 2.71 -5.79 -17.74
N ASP A 201 3.34 -5.96 -18.89
CA ASP A 201 4.31 -7.05 -19.11
C ASP A 201 5.60 -6.76 -18.35
N ILE A 202 5.64 -7.20 -17.09
CA ILE A 202 6.77 -6.95 -16.17
C ILE A 202 8.07 -7.50 -16.74
N ASP A 203 8.05 -8.73 -17.29
CA ASP A 203 9.24 -9.38 -17.85
C ASP A 203 9.76 -8.61 -19.08
N GLY A 204 8.87 -8.15 -19.95
CA GLY A 204 9.21 -7.35 -21.12
C GLY A 204 9.79 -5.97 -20.76
N ILE A 205 9.22 -5.32 -19.74
CA ILE A 205 9.75 -4.07 -19.20
C ILE A 205 11.17 -4.28 -18.63
N ILE A 206 11.37 -5.33 -17.84
CA ILE A 206 12.69 -5.67 -17.27
C ILE A 206 13.71 -5.93 -18.37
N ALA A 207 13.35 -6.70 -19.39
CA ALA A 207 14.25 -7.01 -20.50
C ALA A 207 14.68 -5.74 -21.23
N SER A 208 13.74 -4.87 -21.65
CA SER A 208 14.01 -3.61 -22.32
C SER A 208 14.84 -2.64 -21.48
N ALA A 209 14.52 -2.52 -20.19
CA ALA A 209 15.23 -1.64 -19.27
C ALA A 209 16.68 -2.10 -19.04
N LYS A 210 16.90 -3.42 -18.93
CA LYS A 210 18.25 -4.00 -18.77
C LYS A 210 19.09 -3.87 -20.04
N GLU A 211 18.52 -4.05 -21.22
CA GLU A 211 19.21 -3.80 -22.49
C GLU A 211 19.66 -2.33 -22.59
N ALA A 212 18.83 -1.41 -22.10
CA ALA A 212 19.19 0.01 -22.01
C ALA A 212 20.08 0.36 -20.81
N GLU A 213 20.43 -0.62 -19.96
CA GLU A 213 21.22 -0.50 -18.72
C GLU A 213 20.62 0.56 -17.74
N LEU A 214 19.30 0.61 -17.66
CA LEU A 214 18.56 1.49 -16.74
C LEU A 214 18.25 0.77 -15.43
N ARG A 215 18.24 1.53 -14.34
CA ARG A 215 17.82 1.06 -13.03
C ARG A 215 16.29 0.91 -12.99
N ILE A 216 15.84 -0.17 -12.37
CA ILE A 216 14.43 -0.53 -12.26
C ILE A 216 14.03 -0.50 -10.79
N VAL A 217 13.03 0.32 -10.47
CA VAL A 217 12.37 0.38 -9.16
C VAL A 217 10.96 -0.16 -9.30
N MET A 218 10.53 -1.00 -8.36
CA MET A 218 9.14 -1.48 -8.32
C MET A 218 8.49 -1.16 -6.98
N ASP A 219 7.30 -0.58 -7.03
CA ASP A 219 6.39 -0.54 -5.90
C ASP A 219 5.67 -1.89 -5.79
N ASN A 220 6.03 -2.64 -4.74
CA ASN A 220 5.49 -3.96 -4.46
C ASN A 220 4.43 -3.94 -3.35
N THR A 221 3.86 -2.78 -3.06
CA THR A 221 2.91 -2.61 -1.94
C THR A 221 1.67 -3.47 -2.10
N TRP A 222 1.14 -3.62 -3.33
CA TRP A 222 -0.03 -4.45 -3.61
C TRP A 222 0.23 -5.93 -3.35
N ALA A 223 1.39 -6.42 -3.74
CA ALA A 223 1.72 -7.84 -3.72
C ALA A 223 2.37 -8.30 -2.41
N SER A 224 2.96 -7.37 -1.65
CA SER A 224 3.82 -7.74 -0.53
C SER A 224 4.98 -8.65 -0.97
N HIS A 225 5.83 -9.05 -0.04
CA HIS A 225 6.83 -10.11 -0.28
C HIS A 225 6.19 -11.50 -0.47
N ILE A 226 4.89 -11.64 -0.21
CA ILE A 226 4.17 -12.92 -0.25
C ILE A 226 3.75 -13.27 -1.69
N ARG A 227 3.19 -12.31 -2.43
CA ARG A 227 2.60 -12.58 -3.76
C ARG A 227 3.60 -12.41 -4.89
N PHE A 228 4.64 -11.58 -4.70
CA PHE A 228 5.63 -11.33 -5.74
C PHE A 228 7.02 -11.03 -5.18
N GLN A 229 8.05 -11.59 -5.82
CA GLN A 229 9.46 -11.43 -5.46
C GLN A 229 10.21 -10.65 -6.57
N PRO A 230 10.14 -9.31 -6.59
CA PRO A 230 10.68 -8.52 -7.71
C PRO A 230 12.18 -8.67 -7.92
N LEU A 231 12.97 -8.75 -6.83
CA LEU A 231 14.43 -8.82 -6.91
C LEU A 231 14.92 -10.11 -7.60
N GLU A 232 14.17 -11.23 -7.43
CA GLU A 232 14.48 -12.49 -8.13
C GLU A 232 14.18 -12.40 -9.62
N ARG A 233 13.21 -11.56 -10.01
CA ARG A 233 12.86 -11.34 -11.43
C ARG A 233 13.84 -10.41 -12.13
N GLY A 234 14.68 -9.71 -11.41
CA GLY A 234 15.69 -8.82 -12.00
C GLY A 234 15.45 -7.33 -11.81
N ILE A 235 14.49 -6.96 -10.98
CA ILE A 235 14.32 -5.59 -10.50
C ILE A 235 15.46 -5.28 -9.52
N ASP A 236 15.94 -4.04 -9.54
CA ASP A 236 17.09 -3.61 -8.74
C ASP A 236 16.69 -3.16 -7.34
N ILE A 237 15.54 -2.48 -7.24
CA ILE A 237 15.06 -1.86 -6.01
C ILE A 237 13.56 -2.09 -5.85
N VAL A 238 13.15 -2.49 -4.66
CA VAL A 238 11.75 -2.57 -4.24
C VAL A 238 11.44 -1.45 -3.28
N VAL A 239 10.37 -0.71 -3.53
CA VAL A 239 9.73 0.18 -2.55
C VAL A 239 8.42 -0.44 -2.12
N GLN A 240 8.05 -0.28 -0.85
CA GLN A 240 6.82 -0.86 -0.31
C GLN A 240 6.32 -0.06 0.89
N ALA A 241 5.02 0.21 0.92
CA ALA A 241 4.37 0.80 2.09
C ALA A 241 4.02 -0.30 3.09
N THR A 242 4.88 -0.53 4.07
CA THR A 242 4.64 -1.51 5.15
C THR A 242 3.51 -1.12 6.10
N THR A 243 3.00 0.10 6.00
CA THR A 243 1.71 0.54 6.59
C THR A 243 0.55 -0.39 6.21
N LYS A 244 0.62 -1.05 5.05
CA LYS A 244 -0.47 -1.86 4.47
C LYS A 244 -0.51 -3.25 5.11
N TYR A 245 -0.24 -4.30 4.34
CA TYR A 245 -0.41 -5.68 4.81
C TYR A 245 0.55 -6.10 5.92
N GLU A 246 1.79 -5.62 5.90
CA GLU A 246 2.77 -5.95 6.95
C GLU A 246 2.35 -5.37 8.30
N GLY A 247 1.90 -4.13 8.32
CA GLY A 247 1.35 -3.47 9.51
C GLY A 247 0.00 -4.02 9.92
N GLY A 248 -0.91 -4.19 8.97
CA GLY A 248 -2.17 -4.92 9.06
C GLY A 248 -3.28 -4.26 9.88
N TYR A 249 -3.02 -3.12 10.53
CA TYR A 249 -4.00 -2.47 11.41
C TYR A 249 -4.13 -0.95 11.21
N GLY A 250 -3.38 -0.37 10.25
CA GLY A 250 -3.41 1.06 9.97
C GLY A 250 -2.70 1.96 10.98
N ASP A 251 -2.07 1.39 12.00
CA ASP A 251 -1.42 2.09 13.12
C ASP A 251 0.12 2.07 13.09
N THR A 252 0.70 1.54 12.01
CA THR A 252 2.16 1.45 11.80
C THR A 252 2.57 2.19 10.53
N PRO A 253 2.45 3.53 10.47
CA PRO A 253 2.88 4.29 9.30
C PRO A 253 4.38 4.05 9.06
N SER A 254 4.71 3.41 7.94
CA SER A 254 6.07 3.08 7.55
C SER A 254 6.15 2.68 6.08
N GLY A 255 7.36 2.74 5.54
CA GLY A 255 7.70 2.20 4.24
C GLY A 255 9.09 1.61 4.27
N VAL A 256 9.41 0.80 3.30
CA VAL A 256 10.76 0.20 3.18
C VAL A 256 11.27 0.33 1.77
N VAL A 257 12.59 0.40 1.66
CA VAL A 257 13.30 0.23 0.40
C VAL A 257 14.23 -0.97 0.57
N VAL A 258 14.14 -1.92 -0.37
CA VAL A 258 15.00 -3.11 -0.40
C VAL A 258 15.80 -3.09 -1.68
N ALA A 259 17.12 -3.20 -1.59
CA ALA A 259 18.00 -3.18 -2.74
C ALA A 259 18.61 -4.57 -3.02
N LYS A 260 18.75 -4.87 -4.32
CA LYS A 260 19.41 -6.07 -4.80
C LYS A 260 20.92 -5.99 -4.65
N HIS A 261 21.48 -4.77 -4.76
CA HIS A 261 22.91 -4.51 -4.73
C HIS A 261 23.30 -3.62 -3.55
N SER A 262 24.37 -3.95 -2.87
CA SER A 262 24.86 -3.19 -1.71
C SER A 262 25.24 -1.74 -2.05
N GLN A 263 25.71 -1.48 -3.28
CA GLN A 263 25.99 -0.13 -3.73
C GLN A 263 24.74 0.76 -3.80
N ASP A 264 23.63 0.24 -4.34
CA ASP A 264 22.37 0.97 -4.40
C ASP A 264 21.80 1.19 -2.98
N LEU A 265 21.93 0.18 -2.12
CA LEU A 265 21.53 0.30 -0.71
C LEU A 265 22.29 1.42 0.00
N GLN A 266 23.59 1.53 -0.23
CA GLN A 266 24.42 2.58 0.37
C GLN A 266 23.99 3.97 -0.07
N ILE A 267 23.78 4.17 -1.38
CA ILE A 267 23.31 5.45 -1.94
C ILE A 267 21.96 5.85 -1.33
N ILE A 268 21.02 4.90 -1.22
CA ILE A 268 19.70 5.15 -0.62
C ILE A 268 19.82 5.44 0.88
N ALA A 269 20.67 4.72 1.60
CA ALA A 269 20.88 4.93 3.03
C ALA A 269 21.52 6.31 3.32
N ASP A 270 22.41 6.78 2.46
CA ASP A 270 23.02 8.10 2.58
C ASP A 270 21.98 9.20 2.36
N GLU A 271 21.12 9.06 1.35
CA GLU A 271 20.00 9.98 1.11
C GLU A 271 19.01 9.98 2.29
N LEU A 272 18.69 8.80 2.83
CA LEU A 272 17.80 8.66 3.98
C LEU A 272 18.34 9.42 5.20
N ARG A 273 19.64 9.35 5.44
CA ARG A 273 20.31 10.09 6.53
C ARG A 273 20.28 11.59 6.31
N ALA A 274 20.55 12.01 5.06
CA ALA A 274 20.58 13.42 4.69
C ALA A 274 19.21 14.10 4.84
N THR A 275 18.12 13.38 4.56
CA THR A 275 16.76 13.92 4.58
C THR A 275 16.01 13.68 5.90
N GLY A 276 16.47 12.76 6.73
CA GLY A 276 15.78 12.35 7.95
C GLY A 276 14.51 11.52 7.73
N ASN A 277 14.26 11.07 6.49
CA ASN A 277 13.07 10.28 6.13
C ASN A 277 12.99 8.90 6.83
N GLY A 278 14.07 8.47 7.49
CA GLY A 278 14.16 7.21 8.23
C GLY A 278 13.72 7.29 9.70
N ALA A 279 13.26 8.46 10.16
CA ALA A 279 12.80 8.61 11.53
C ALA A 279 11.46 7.88 11.76
N VAL A 280 11.54 6.60 12.12
CA VAL A 280 10.40 5.77 12.48
C VAL A 280 10.46 5.44 13.97
N ALA A 281 9.32 5.63 14.66
CA ALA A 281 9.28 5.38 16.11
C ALA A 281 9.63 3.91 16.41
N PRO A 282 10.46 3.64 17.45
CA PRO A 282 10.84 2.28 17.85
C PRO A 282 9.62 1.38 18.10
N THR A 283 8.55 1.93 18.70
CA THR A 283 7.29 1.20 18.94
C THR A 283 6.59 0.78 17.66
N THR A 284 6.63 1.62 16.61
CA THR A 284 6.13 1.26 15.27
C THR A 284 6.94 0.11 14.68
N CYS A 285 8.28 0.18 14.76
CA CYS A 285 9.16 -0.89 14.29
C CYS A 285 8.91 -2.20 15.04
N ALA A 286 8.73 -2.14 16.35
CA ALA A 286 8.45 -3.30 17.19
C ALA A 286 7.13 -3.99 16.78
N ARG A 287 6.05 -3.22 16.62
CA ARG A 287 4.76 -3.74 16.15
C ARG A 287 4.90 -4.39 14.77
N LEU A 288 5.53 -3.67 13.85
CA LEU A 288 5.75 -4.16 12.48
C LEU A 288 6.54 -5.47 12.48
N TYR A 289 7.62 -5.56 13.27
CA TYR A 289 8.45 -6.76 13.37
C TYR A 289 7.65 -8.02 13.71
N HIS A 290 6.71 -7.93 14.65
CA HIS A 290 5.87 -9.06 15.06
C HIS A 290 4.71 -9.33 14.09
N ARG A 291 4.13 -8.28 13.50
CA ARG A 291 2.96 -8.43 12.61
C ARG A 291 3.32 -8.99 11.24
N ILE A 292 4.53 -8.80 10.78
CA ILE A 292 5.03 -9.37 9.53
C ILE A 292 4.84 -10.89 9.49
N ASP A 293 4.97 -11.59 10.62
CA ASP A 293 4.87 -13.06 10.68
C ASP A 293 3.48 -13.59 10.30
N SER A 294 2.43 -12.81 10.49
CA SER A 294 1.06 -13.18 10.13
C SER A 294 0.58 -12.54 8.81
N THR A 295 1.48 -11.97 8.01
CA THR A 295 1.07 -11.28 6.78
C THR A 295 0.43 -12.23 5.78
N GLU A 296 0.94 -13.44 5.62
CA GLU A 296 0.42 -14.41 4.66
C GLU A 296 -1.00 -14.85 5.00
N GLU A 297 -1.25 -15.25 6.25
CA GLU A 297 -2.57 -15.69 6.71
C GLU A 297 -3.62 -14.58 6.58
N ARG A 298 -3.24 -13.34 6.95
CA ARG A 298 -4.14 -12.20 6.81
C ARG A 298 -4.42 -11.87 5.33
N LEU A 299 -3.38 -11.92 4.50
CA LEU A 299 -3.50 -11.65 3.07
C LEU A 299 -4.37 -12.70 2.37
N ASP A 300 -4.27 -13.96 2.79
CA ASP A 300 -5.10 -15.05 2.30
C ASP A 300 -6.58 -14.84 2.68
N GLN A 301 -6.84 -14.49 3.93
CA GLN A 301 -8.20 -14.20 4.38
C GLN A 301 -8.79 -12.99 3.63
N HIS A 302 -8.01 -11.93 3.44
CA HIS A 302 -8.41 -10.77 2.65
C HIS A 302 -8.80 -11.16 1.21
N ALA A 303 -7.98 -12.00 0.57
CA ALA A 303 -8.22 -12.45 -0.80
C ALA A 303 -9.50 -13.29 -0.92
N ASP A 304 -9.72 -14.20 0.02
CA ASP A 304 -10.90 -15.05 0.04
C ASP A 304 -12.19 -14.23 0.26
N THR A 305 -12.14 -13.26 1.18
CA THR A 305 -13.27 -12.34 1.40
C THR A 305 -13.52 -11.47 0.16
N ALA A 306 -12.47 -10.88 -0.43
CA ALA A 306 -12.60 -10.07 -1.64
C ALA A 306 -13.19 -10.85 -2.81
N GLY A 307 -12.79 -12.12 -3.00
CA GLY A 307 -13.35 -12.98 -4.06
C GLY A 307 -14.86 -13.15 -3.92
N ARG A 308 -15.34 -13.40 -2.70
CA ARG A 308 -16.80 -13.55 -2.42
C ARG A 308 -17.58 -12.25 -2.62
N LEU A 309 -16.99 -11.11 -2.26
CA LEU A 309 -17.60 -9.79 -2.51
C LEU A 309 -17.64 -9.48 -4.01
N ILE A 310 -16.60 -9.80 -4.76
CA ILE A 310 -16.55 -9.67 -6.23
C ILE A 310 -17.68 -10.49 -6.87
N GLU A 311 -17.86 -11.74 -6.47
CA GLU A 311 -18.95 -12.61 -6.97
C GLU A 311 -20.33 -12.02 -6.71
N TRP A 312 -20.52 -11.34 -5.57
CA TRP A 312 -21.76 -10.64 -5.27
C TRP A 312 -21.97 -9.43 -6.18
N PHE A 313 -20.95 -8.58 -6.35
CA PHE A 313 -21.04 -7.40 -7.21
C PHE A 313 -21.32 -7.75 -8.68
N LEU A 314 -20.73 -8.82 -9.22
CA LEU A 314 -20.96 -9.27 -10.60
C LEU A 314 -22.41 -9.68 -10.89
N LYS A 315 -23.22 -9.94 -9.85
CA LYS A 315 -24.64 -10.30 -9.98
C LYS A 315 -25.57 -9.09 -9.88
N GLN A 316 -25.05 -7.90 -9.60
CA GLN A 316 -25.89 -6.73 -9.35
C GLN A 316 -26.21 -5.97 -10.63
N PRO A 317 -27.49 -5.55 -10.86
CA PRO A 317 -27.89 -4.84 -12.07
C PRO A 317 -27.31 -3.43 -12.19
N PHE A 318 -26.84 -2.85 -11.10
CA PHE A 318 -26.21 -1.53 -11.04
C PHE A 318 -24.70 -1.57 -11.29
N VAL A 319 -24.11 -2.74 -11.53
CA VAL A 319 -22.68 -2.94 -11.82
C VAL A 319 -22.49 -3.25 -13.28
N THR A 320 -21.59 -2.53 -13.93
CA THR A 320 -21.22 -2.80 -15.33
C THR A 320 -19.93 -3.59 -15.45
N ASP A 321 -19.02 -3.46 -14.50
CA ASP A 321 -17.76 -4.20 -14.49
C ASP A 321 -17.17 -4.25 -13.07
N VAL A 322 -16.30 -5.24 -12.84
CA VAL A 322 -15.47 -5.34 -11.64
C VAL A 322 -14.01 -5.42 -12.07
N LEU A 323 -13.26 -4.38 -11.72
CA LEU A 323 -11.84 -4.29 -12.05
C LEU A 323 -11.05 -5.08 -11.00
N SER A 324 -10.79 -6.32 -11.33
CA SER A 324 -9.91 -7.20 -10.56
C SER A 324 -9.12 -8.10 -11.50
N PRO A 325 -7.81 -8.19 -11.35
CA PRO A 325 -7.01 -9.07 -12.20
C PRO A 325 -7.21 -10.56 -11.87
N THR A 326 -7.91 -10.87 -10.77
CA THR A 326 -8.23 -12.25 -10.37
C THR A 326 -9.36 -12.87 -11.18
N LEU A 327 -10.13 -12.08 -11.92
CA LEU A 327 -11.23 -12.54 -12.76
C LEU A 327 -10.69 -13.12 -14.07
N GLU A 328 -11.19 -14.29 -14.47
CA GLU A 328 -10.86 -14.91 -15.77
C GLU A 328 -11.24 -14.03 -16.96
N THR A 329 -12.24 -13.19 -16.80
CA THR A 329 -12.67 -12.21 -17.80
C THR A 329 -11.76 -10.99 -17.89
N SER A 330 -10.85 -10.79 -16.94
CA SER A 330 -9.91 -9.67 -16.95
C SER A 330 -8.90 -9.84 -18.10
N PRO A 331 -8.62 -8.78 -18.88
CA PRO A 331 -7.57 -8.82 -19.91
C PRO A 331 -6.16 -9.02 -19.32
N TYR A 332 -6.03 -8.94 -17.99
CA TYR A 332 -4.78 -9.11 -17.27
C TYR A 332 -4.69 -10.46 -16.54
N TYR A 333 -5.67 -11.35 -16.67
CA TYR A 333 -5.74 -12.60 -15.91
C TYR A 333 -4.51 -13.49 -16.11
N GLU A 334 -4.07 -13.69 -17.36
CA GLU A 334 -2.88 -14.49 -17.66
C GLU A 334 -1.61 -13.93 -17.02
N ARG A 335 -1.42 -12.59 -17.05
CA ARG A 335 -0.31 -11.91 -16.38
C ARG A 335 -0.43 -12.02 -14.87
N PHE A 336 -1.65 -11.91 -14.34
CA PHE A 336 -1.92 -12.10 -12.92
C PHE A 336 -1.53 -13.51 -12.46
N GLN A 337 -1.96 -14.55 -13.17
CA GLN A 337 -1.59 -15.93 -12.85
C GLN A 337 -0.07 -16.15 -12.93
N ARG A 338 0.57 -15.57 -13.93
CA ARG A 338 2.02 -15.69 -14.15
C ARG A 338 2.85 -15.02 -13.05
N TYR A 339 2.42 -13.89 -12.53
CA TYR A 339 3.21 -13.08 -11.62
C TYR A 339 2.81 -13.24 -10.15
N PHE A 340 1.52 -13.28 -9.86
CA PHE A 340 1.00 -13.16 -8.50
C PHE A 340 0.29 -14.42 -8.01
N GLY A 341 -0.43 -15.12 -8.86
CA GLY A 341 -1.12 -16.38 -8.60
C GLY A 341 -2.31 -16.29 -7.66
N LYS A 342 -2.27 -15.44 -6.65
CA LYS A 342 -3.35 -15.22 -5.67
C LYS A 342 -3.59 -13.72 -5.46
N GLY A 343 -4.86 -13.34 -5.26
CA GLY A 343 -5.27 -11.96 -5.03
C GLY A 343 -4.95 -11.44 -3.63
N ASN A 344 -5.54 -10.29 -3.35
CA ASN A 344 -5.50 -9.63 -2.05
C ASN A 344 -6.87 -9.01 -1.73
N SER A 345 -6.91 -8.02 -0.84
CA SER A 345 -8.13 -7.35 -0.39
C SER A 345 -8.78 -6.40 -1.39
N LEU A 346 -8.11 -6.05 -2.49
CA LEU A 346 -8.46 -4.89 -3.31
C LEU A 346 -9.15 -5.28 -4.62
N PHE A 347 -10.22 -4.59 -4.93
CA PHE A 347 -10.90 -4.58 -6.23
C PHE A 347 -11.64 -3.25 -6.41
N SER A 348 -12.02 -2.93 -7.63
CA SER A 348 -12.84 -1.76 -7.93
C SER A 348 -14.10 -2.17 -8.69
N VAL A 349 -15.19 -1.49 -8.39
CA VAL A 349 -16.49 -1.73 -9.01
C VAL A 349 -16.82 -0.54 -9.91
N VAL A 350 -17.17 -0.82 -11.14
CA VAL A 350 -17.66 0.18 -12.10
C VAL A 350 -19.18 0.15 -12.08
N PHE A 351 -19.76 1.24 -11.65
CA PHE A 351 -21.20 1.38 -11.53
C PHE A 351 -21.82 1.84 -12.86
N HIS A 352 -23.10 1.53 -13.03
CA HIS A 352 -23.84 1.87 -14.24
C HIS A 352 -23.74 3.39 -14.53
N PRO A 353 -23.41 3.80 -15.78
CA PRO A 353 -23.14 5.19 -16.12
C PRO A 353 -24.36 6.12 -15.98
N GLY A 354 -25.57 5.57 -15.92
CA GLY A 354 -26.81 6.32 -15.65
C GLY A 354 -27.01 6.70 -14.17
N LEU A 355 -26.18 6.18 -13.25
CA LEU A 355 -26.22 6.58 -11.85
C LEU A 355 -25.61 7.97 -11.66
N THR A 356 -26.17 8.72 -10.72
CA THR A 356 -25.72 10.07 -10.36
C THR A 356 -24.78 10.04 -9.15
N ALA A 357 -24.04 11.13 -8.92
CA ALA A 357 -23.23 11.29 -7.71
C ALA A 357 -24.07 11.09 -6.44
N LYS A 358 -25.32 11.60 -6.43
CA LYS A 358 -26.23 11.45 -5.30
C LYS A 358 -26.61 9.99 -5.02
N ASN A 359 -26.77 9.17 -6.08
CA ASN A 359 -27.01 7.74 -5.90
C ASN A 359 -25.81 7.04 -5.25
N MET A 360 -24.60 7.42 -5.68
CA MET A 360 -23.36 6.86 -5.12
C MET A 360 -23.11 7.31 -3.68
N GLU A 361 -23.39 8.58 -3.38
CA GLU A 361 -23.34 9.12 -2.02
C GLU A 361 -24.33 8.36 -1.11
N ALA A 362 -25.58 8.18 -1.54
CA ALA A 362 -26.59 7.44 -0.79
C ALA A 362 -26.14 6.01 -0.51
N PHE A 363 -25.63 5.29 -1.52
CA PHE A 363 -25.12 3.93 -1.34
C PHE A 363 -23.97 3.86 -0.32
N VAL A 364 -22.98 4.76 -0.46
CA VAL A 364 -21.81 4.79 0.45
C VAL A 364 -22.22 5.19 1.87
N ASP A 365 -23.22 6.08 2.00
CA ASP A 365 -23.70 6.56 3.29
C ASP A 365 -24.48 5.49 4.07
N GLU A 366 -25.11 4.54 3.41
CA GLU A 366 -25.83 3.41 4.04
C GLU A 366 -24.87 2.29 4.50
N LEU A 367 -23.60 2.26 4.05
CA LEU A 367 -22.63 1.27 4.47
C LEU A 367 -22.25 1.46 5.96
N ASN A 368 -22.34 0.40 6.74
CA ASN A 368 -22.04 0.39 8.18
C ASN A 368 -20.67 -0.20 8.51
N LEU A 369 -20.19 -1.17 7.72
CA LEU A 369 -18.92 -1.86 7.95
C LEU A 369 -17.79 -1.32 7.06
N PHE A 370 -18.12 -0.77 5.91
CA PHE A 370 -17.13 -0.15 5.02
C PHE A 370 -16.92 1.32 5.38
N TRP A 371 -15.73 1.65 5.87
CA TRP A 371 -15.37 3.03 6.16
C TRP A 371 -14.88 3.75 4.90
N VAL A 372 -15.13 5.04 4.80
CA VAL A 372 -14.57 5.87 3.71
C VAL A 372 -13.15 6.28 4.08
N ALA A 373 -12.16 5.69 3.43
CA ALA A 373 -10.75 6.00 3.70
C ALA A 373 -9.82 5.73 2.51
N GLU A 374 -8.75 6.52 2.42
CA GLU A 374 -7.75 6.40 1.34
C GLU A 374 -6.82 5.19 1.49
N SER A 375 -6.66 4.65 2.70
CA SER A 375 -5.77 3.52 2.97
C SER A 375 -6.39 2.18 2.56
N TRP A 376 -5.73 1.07 2.92
CA TRP A 376 -6.14 -0.31 2.74
C TRP A 376 -5.13 -1.26 3.42
N GLY A 377 -5.41 -2.57 3.41
CA GLY A 377 -4.53 -3.59 3.97
C GLY A 377 -4.63 -3.74 5.49
N GLY A 378 -5.55 -3.02 6.12
CA GLY A 378 -5.88 -3.13 7.54
C GLY A 378 -7.00 -4.14 7.81
N HIS A 379 -7.38 -4.25 9.07
CA HIS A 379 -8.41 -5.19 9.53
C HIS A 379 -9.85 -4.76 9.21
N LEU A 380 -10.08 -3.46 9.00
CA LEU A 380 -11.40 -2.89 8.69
C LEU A 380 -11.61 -2.77 7.18
N SER A 381 -12.81 -3.09 6.71
CA SER A 381 -13.23 -2.90 5.33
C SER A 381 -13.37 -1.42 4.97
N LEU A 382 -12.93 -1.06 3.76
CA LEU A 382 -12.91 0.33 3.31
C LEU A 382 -13.53 0.47 1.91
N VAL A 383 -14.12 1.63 1.65
CA VAL A 383 -14.57 2.06 0.32
C VAL A 383 -14.05 3.45 0.00
N LEU A 384 -13.70 3.68 -1.27
CA LEU A 384 -13.21 5.00 -1.73
C LEU A 384 -13.53 5.23 -3.20
N PRO A 385 -14.03 6.42 -3.59
CA PRO A 385 -14.15 6.82 -4.98
C PRO A 385 -12.78 6.86 -5.68
N VAL A 386 -12.69 6.29 -6.87
CA VAL A 386 -11.47 6.30 -7.70
C VAL A 386 -11.50 7.51 -8.61
N HIS A 387 -10.65 8.50 -8.33
CA HIS A 387 -10.45 9.68 -9.17
C HIS A 387 -9.19 9.53 -10.04
N ALA A 388 -9.15 8.47 -10.84
CA ALA A 388 -8.00 8.24 -11.72
C ALA A 388 -7.97 9.26 -12.86
N LYS A 389 -6.79 9.83 -13.10
CA LYS A 389 -6.51 10.64 -14.29
C LYS A 389 -5.57 9.86 -15.18
N ARG A 390 -5.99 9.60 -16.40
CA ARG A 390 -5.19 8.90 -17.42
C ARG A 390 -4.72 9.90 -18.46
N GLU A 391 -3.48 9.75 -18.91
CA GLU A 391 -2.92 10.52 -20.03
C GLU A 391 -2.79 9.68 -21.30
N VAL A 392 -2.66 8.36 -21.15
CA VAL A 392 -2.36 7.42 -22.24
C VAL A 392 -3.50 6.43 -22.49
N ALA A 393 -4.36 6.17 -21.48
CA ALA A 393 -5.45 5.21 -21.55
C ALA A 393 -6.80 5.85 -21.20
N THR A 394 -7.88 5.16 -21.56
CA THR A 394 -9.25 5.55 -21.17
C THR A 394 -9.72 4.76 -19.96
N LEU A 395 -10.52 5.40 -19.12
CA LEU A 395 -11.21 4.74 -18.01
C LEU A 395 -12.58 4.21 -18.47
N PRO A 396 -13.11 3.17 -17.81
CA PRO A 396 -14.49 2.76 -17.96
C PRO A 396 -15.45 3.93 -17.69
N LYS A 397 -16.59 3.93 -18.38
CA LYS A 397 -17.65 4.93 -18.14
C LYS A 397 -18.43 4.54 -16.87
N GLY A 398 -18.72 5.51 -16.03
CA GLY A 398 -19.46 5.33 -14.78
C GLY A 398 -18.61 5.70 -13.56
N TYR A 399 -19.24 5.66 -12.40
CA TYR A 399 -18.53 5.84 -11.13
C TYR A 399 -17.72 4.60 -10.81
N ILE A 400 -16.54 4.79 -10.27
CA ILE A 400 -15.68 3.69 -9.83
C ILE A 400 -15.46 3.83 -8.34
N LEU A 401 -15.82 2.81 -7.58
CA LEU A 401 -15.49 2.69 -6.16
C LEU A 401 -14.45 1.57 -5.97
N ARG A 402 -13.37 1.89 -5.29
CA ARG A 402 -12.39 0.90 -4.83
C ARG A 402 -12.85 0.35 -3.47
N PHE A 403 -12.93 -0.95 -3.36
CA PHE A 403 -13.17 -1.66 -2.12
C PHE A 403 -11.88 -2.28 -1.60
N HIS A 404 -11.78 -2.32 -0.29
CA HIS A 404 -10.83 -3.10 0.47
C HIS A 404 -11.63 -4.02 1.38
N ALA A 405 -11.52 -5.32 1.20
CA ALA A 405 -12.10 -6.31 2.10
C ALA A 405 -11.19 -6.47 3.32
N GLY A 406 -11.70 -6.15 4.50
CA GLY A 406 -11.02 -6.31 5.78
C GLY A 406 -10.98 -7.75 6.28
N LEU A 407 -10.89 -7.92 7.59
CA LEU A 407 -10.84 -9.22 8.26
C LEU A 407 -12.14 -9.59 8.95
N GLU A 408 -13.23 -8.85 8.71
CA GLU A 408 -14.56 -9.13 9.20
C GLU A 408 -15.08 -10.47 8.65
N ASP A 409 -16.18 -10.96 9.22
CA ASP A 409 -16.91 -12.08 8.63
C ASP A 409 -17.55 -11.64 7.31
N TYR A 410 -17.28 -12.39 6.23
CA TYR A 410 -17.80 -12.05 4.90
C TYR A 410 -19.33 -12.01 4.81
N GLN A 411 -20.03 -12.78 5.65
CA GLN A 411 -21.49 -12.77 5.67
C GLN A 411 -22.05 -11.47 6.25
N ASP A 412 -21.35 -10.90 7.23
CA ASP A 412 -21.70 -9.58 7.76
C ASP A 412 -21.46 -8.48 6.73
N LEU A 413 -20.33 -8.55 5.99
CA LEU A 413 -20.04 -7.61 4.89
C LEU A 413 -21.08 -7.74 3.75
N LEU A 414 -21.50 -8.96 3.40
CA LEU A 414 -22.54 -9.16 2.39
C LEU A 414 -23.89 -8.62 2.85
N ARG A 415 -24.22 -8.75 4.14
CA ARG A 415 -25.46 -8.18 4.70
C ARG A 415 -25.42 -6.65 4.60
N ASP A 416 -24.31 -6.03 4.99
CA ASP A 416 -24.11 -4.58 4.89
C ASP A 416 -24.26 -4.08 3.45
N LEU A 417 -23.63 -4.78 2.50
CA LEU A 417 -23.77 -4.45 1.07
C LEU A 417 -25.18 -4.64 0.54
N ASN A 418 -25.91 -5.69 0.98
CA ASN A 418 -27.29 -5.90 0.55
C ASN A 418 -28.22 -4.79 1.06
N GLU A 419 -28.11 -4.42 2.33
CA GLU A 419 -28.88 -3.33 2.92
C GLU A 419 -28.59 -1.99 2.23
N ALA A 420 -27.31 -1.64 2.06
CA ALA A 420 -26.92 -0.41 1.38
C ALA A 420 -27.34 -0.37 -0.11
N ALA A 421 -27.39 -1.53 -0.78
CA ALA A 421 -27.75 -1.61 -2.18
C ALA A 421 -29.24 -1.44 -2.46
N GLU A 422 -30.13 -1.49 -1.47
CA GLU A 422 -31.58 -1.33 -1.67
C GLU A 422 -31.91 -0.02 -2.38
N CYS A 423 -31.20 1.07 -2.07
CA CYS A 423 -31.39 2.36 -2.72
C CYS A 423 -31.03 2.35 -4.22
N LEU A 424 -30.13 1.46 -4.66
CA LEU A 424 -29.75 1.29 -6.05
C LEU A 424 -30.65 0.29 -6.77
N GLN A 425 -31.06 -0.79 -6.11
CA GLN A 425 -31.92 -1.83 -6.71
C GLN A 425 -33.31 -1.32 -7.09
N ALA A 426 -33.79 -0.26 -6.44
CA ALA A 426 -35.07 0.38 -6.76
C ALA A 426 -35.05 1.17 -8.08
N ILE A 427 -33.89 1.32 -8.72
CA ILE A 427 -33.72 2.11 -9.95
C ILE A 427 -33.98 1.24 -11.20
N ASP A 428 -34.78 1.76 -12.13
CA ASP A 428 -35.07 1.10 -13.42
C ASP A 428 -33.90 1.36 -14.43
N TYR A 429 -32.94 0.44 -14.48
CA TYR A 429 -31.75 0.55 -15.34
C TYR A 429 -32.06 0.43 -16.83
N GLN A 430 -33.22 -0.17 -17.21
CA GLN A 430 -33.62 -0.24 -18.62
C GLN A 430 -33.99 1.12 -19.20
N ARG A 431 -34.38 2.08 -18.35
CA ARG A 431 -34.69 3.45 -18.73
C ARG A 431 -33.50 4.39 -18.70
N LEU A 432 -32.36 3.95 -18.16
CA LEU A 432 -31.15 4.75 -18.08
C LEU A 432 -30.16 4.50 -19.22
N SER A 433 -30.47 3.51 -20.09
CA SER A 433 -29.65 3.14 -21.26
C SER A 433 -29.86 4.03 -22.48
#